data_10ee3809876aeb635410d5665f814e46
#
_entry.id   10ee3809876aeb635410d5665f814e46
#
_cell.length_a   1.000
_cell.length_b   1.000
_cell.length_c   1.000
_cell.angle_alpha   90.00
_cell.angle_beta   90.00
_cell.angle_gamma   90.00
#
_symmetry.space_group_name_H-M   'P 1'
#
loop_
_entity.id
_entity.type
_entity.pdbx_description
1 polymer ?
#
loop_
_entity_poly.entity_id
_entity_poly.type
_entity_poly.pdbx_seq_one_letter_code
_entity_poly.pdbx_strand_id
1 'polypeptide(L)'
;MTGTMAIGNGGRGNGLRPWIWGAAACLLLLPALAMRFFPDSGVNWTAADFIVMGLLLALACGLYELGAWASDNTAYRAGFGLAALTAFLTLWVNLAVGMLGSGNDIVNLMFAGVLCIAAVGALVAALKPAGMARATAAAAIAQLLAVGVGLAMREFE
;
A
#
# COMPACT_ATOMS: atom_id res chain seq x y z
N MET A 1 22.57 -21.89 -45.45
CA MET A 1 21.44 -21.93 -44.50
C MET A 1 21.93 -21.37 -43.20
N THR A 2 21.81 -20.08 -43.03
CA THR A 2 22.21 -19.34 -41.80
C THR A 2 20.96 -19.15 -40.95
N GLY A 3 20.81 -20.01 -39.92
CA GLY A 3 19.76 -19.88 -38.92
C GLY A 3 20.09 -18.71 -38.00
N THR A 4 19.38 -17.60 -38.14
CA THR A 4 19.40 -16.49 -37.19
C THR A 4 18.71 -16.94 -35.94
N MET A 5 19.48 -17.26 -34.87
CA MET A 5 18.95 -17.41 -33.52
C MET A 5 18.44 -16.05 -33.06
N ALA A 6 17.14 -15.88 -33.08
CA ALA A 6 16.49 -14.79 -32.39
C ALA A 6 16.69 -15.02 -30.87
N ILE A 7 17.62 -14.30 -30.28
CA ILE A 7 17.77 -14.21 -28.86
C ILE A 7 16.54 -13.43 -28.39
N GLY A 8 15.49 -14.17 -27.99
CA GLY A 8 14.34 -13.64 -27.32
C GLY A 8 14.81 -13.06 -25.98
N ASN A 9 14.98 -11.75 -25.94
CA ASN A 9 15.27 -10.99 -24.74
C ASN A 9 14.00 -11.00 -23.87
N GLY A 10 13.73 -12.14 -23.24
CA GLY A 10 12.68 -12.32 -22.23
C GLY A 10 13.02 -11.55 -20.95
N GLY A 11 13.21 -10.24 -21.06
CA GLY A 11 13.28 -9.38 -19.92
C GLY A 11 11.93 -9.50 -19.19
N ARG A 12 11.97 -9.89 -17.91
CA ARG A 12 10.84 -9.82 -16.96
C ARG A 12 10.36 -8.37 -16.83
N GLY A 13 9.75 -7.85 -17.90
CA GLY A 13 9.21 -6.52 -17.96
C GLY A 13 7.89 -6.47 -17.21
N ASN A 14 7.85 -5.79 -16.08
CA ASN A 14 6.58 -5.42 -15.46
C ASN A 14 5.90 -4.36 -16.33
N GLY A 15 5.09 -4.79 -17.31
CA GLY A 15 4.39 -3.88 -18.24
C GLY A 15 3.44 -2.90 -17.55
N LEU A 16 3.04 -3.17 -16.30
CA LEU A 16 2.20 -2.27 -15.50
C LEU A 16 3.01 -1.18 -14.77
N ARG A 17 4.32 -1.32 -14.71
CA ARG A 17 5.19 -0.36 -14.00
C ARG A 17 4.93 1.11 -14.38
N PRO A 18 4.95 1.51 -15.67
CA PRO A 18 4.72 2.92 -16.02
C PRO A 18 3.32 3.40 -15.64
N TRP A 19 2.32 2.54 -15.70
CA TRP A 19 0.95 2.89 -15.32
C TRP A 19 0.80 3.10 -13.81
N ILE A 20 1.43 2.26 -13.00
CA ILE A 20 1.37 2.35 -11.53
C ILE A 20 2.08 3.61 -11.05
N TRP A 21 3.30 3.87 -11.54
CA TRP A 21 4.02 5.09 -11.19
C TRP A 21 3.36 6.34 -11.75
N GLY A 22 2.78 6.26 -12.95
CA GLY A 22 1.99 7.34 -13.54
C GLY A 22 0.74 7.66 -12.71
N ALA A 23 0.00 6.65 -12.27
CA ALA A 23 -1.16 6.82 -11.40
C ALA A 23 -0.76 7.44 -10.05
N ALA A 24 0.34 6.98 -9.44
CA ALA A 24 0.86 7.55 -8.20
C ALA A 24 1.24 9.03 -8.36
N ALA A 25 1.91 9.38 -9.45
CA ALA A 25 2.23 10.79 -9.75
C ALA A 25 0.97 11.63 -9.97
N CYS A 26 -0.01 11.12 -10.69
CA CYS A 26 -1.30 11.81 -10.87
C CYS A 26 -2.00 12.03 -9.52
N LEU A 27 -2.05 11.01 -8.65
CA LEU A 27 -2.64 11.13 -7.31
C LEU A 27 -1.94 12.19 -6.47
N LEU A 28 -0.60 12.26 -6.53
CA LEU A 28 0.17 13.28 -5.81
C LEU A 28 -0.06 14.69 -6.35
N LEU A 29 -0.36 14.84 -7.64
CA LEU A 29 -0.63 16.13 -8.26
C LEU A 29 -2.04 16.64 -7.99
N LEU A 30 -3.01 15.76 -7.68
CA LEU A 30 -4.41 16.16 -7.45
C LEU A 30 -4.57 17.26 -6.39
N PRO A 31 -3.98 17.15 -5.18
CA PRO A 31 -4.09 18.21 -4.18
C PRO A 31 -3.49 19.54 -4.66
N ALA A 32 -2.35 19.50 -5.36
CA ALA A 32 -1.72 20.70 -5.92
C ALA A 32 -2.61 21.38 -6.97
N LEU A 33 -3.25 20.60 -7.84
CA LEU A 33 -4.22 21.10 -8.81
C LEU A 33 -5.47 21.65 -8.11
N ALA A 34 -5.97 20.97 -7.07
CA ALA A 34 -7.10 21.45 -6.29
C ALA A 34 -6.79 22.80 -5.65
N MET A 35 -5.66 22.94 -4.99
CA MET A 35 -5.23 24.22 -4.38
C MET A 35 -5.05 25.33 -5.41
N ARG A 36 -4.65 24.99 -6.65
CA ARG A 36 -4.40 26.00 -7.71
C ARG A 36 -5.65 26.43 -8.42
N PHE A 37 -6.59 25.52 -8.71
CA PHE A 37 -7.75 25.78 -9.55
C PHE A 37 -9.07 25.88 -8.76
N PHE A 38 -9.10 25.33 -7.53
CA PHE A 38 -10.27 25.30 -6.68
C PHE A 38 -9.90 25.74 -5.25
N PRO A 39 -9.51 27.04 -5.04
CA PRO A 39 -9.04 27.52 -3.73
C PRO A 39 -10.10 27.36 -2.63
N ASP A 40 -11.38 27.36 -2.98
CA ASP A 40 -12.50 27.19 -2.05
C ASP A 40 -12.80 25.71 -1.71
N SER A 41 -12.03 24.76 -2.23
CA SER A 41 -12.20 23.31 -1.97
C SER A 41 -11.89 22.89 -0.54
N GLY A 42 -11.27 23.75 0.26
CA GLY A 42 -10.80 23.44 1.60
C GLY A 42 -9.53 22.58 1.64
N VAL A 43 -8.97 22.19 0.48
CA VAL A 43 -7.69 21.46 0.40
C VAL A 43 -6.55 22.44 0.68
N ASN A 44 -5.81 22.18 1.75
CA ASN A 44 -4.66 23.01 2.14
C ASN A 44 -3.48 22.13 2.57
N TRP A 45 -2.75 21.62 1.58
CA TRP A 45 -1.60 20.76 1.80
C TRP A 45 -0.31 21.58 1.94
N THR A 46 0.47 21.24 2.96
CA THR A 46 1.80 21.77 3.17
C THR A 46 2.84 20.96 2.38
N ALA A 47 4.07 21.49 2.31
CA ALA A 47 5.18 20.72 1.73
C ALA A 47 5.41 19.38 2.45
N ALA A 48 5.17 19.33 3.77
CA ALA A 48 5.29 18.09 4.54
C ALA A 48 4.25 17.04 4.09
N ASP A 49 3.01 17.44 3.81
CA ASP A 49 1.95 16.54 3.36
C ASP A 49 2.32 15.91 2.00
N PHE A 50 2.86 16.72 1.07
CA PHE A 50 3.35 16.22 -0.21
C PHE A 50 4.51 15.23 -0.06
N ILE A 51 5.45 15.50 0.86
CA ILE A 51 6.58 14.60 1.13
C ILE A 51 6.07 13.28 1.71
N VAL A 52 5.22 13.34 2.72
CA VAL A 52 4.66 12.13 3.38
C VAL A 52 3.87 11.31 2.37
N MET A 53 2.96 11.92 1.61
CA MET A 53 2.18 11.22 0.59
C MET A 53 3.08 10.66 -0.52
N GLY A 54 4.08 11.41 -0.97
CA GLY A 54 5.03 10.95 -1.97
C GLY A 54 5.81 9.72 -1.51
N LEU A 55 6.25 9.70 -0.25
CA LEU A 55 6.92 8.53 0.35
C LEU A 55 5.97 7.32 0.46
N LEU A 56 4.72 7.53 0.88
CA LEU A 56 3.74 6.46 0.97
C LEU A 56 3.42 5.85 -0.39
N LEU A 57 3.23 6.67 -1.42
CA LEU A 57 3.00 6.22 -2.79
C LEU A 57 4.22 5.49 -3.35
N ALA A 58 5.43 6.02 -3.14
CA ALA A 58 6.67 5.36 -3.56
C ALA A 58 6.85 4.00 -2.87
N LEU A 59 6.53 3.90 -1.58
CA LEU A 59 6.56 2.64 -0.84
C LEU A 59 5.56 1.64 -1.42
N ALA A 60 4.32 2.05 -1.67
CA ALA A 60 3.29 1.18 -2.25
C ALA A 60 3.68 0.67 -3.64
N CYS A 61 4.20 1.56 -4.51
CA CYS A 61 4.70 1.19 -5.84
C CYS A 61 5.90 0.23 -5.73
N GLY A 62 6.84 0.50 -4.83
CA GLY A 62 8.01 -0.35 -4.60
C GLY A 62 7.63 -1.74 -4.08
N LEU A 63 6.67 -1.83 -3.17
CA LEU A 63 6.12 -3.11 -2.70
C LEU A 63 5.48 -3.89 -3.85
N TYR A 64 4.68 -3.23 -4.69
CA TYR A 64 4.12 -3.90 -5.86
C TYR A 64 5.22 -4.43 -6.80
N GLU A 65 6.26 -3.64 -7.06
CA GLU A 65 7.39 -4.10 -7.89
C GLU A 65 8.12 -5.30 -7.28
N LEU A 66 8.29 -5.30 -5.95
CA LEU A 66 8.87 -6.43 -5.22
C LEU A 66 8.04 -7.70 -5.42
N GLY A 67 6.71 -7.61 -5.32
CA GLY A 67 5.82 -8.73 -5.61
C GLY A 67 5.88 -9.19 -7.06
N ALA A 68 5.97 -8.26 -8.01
CA ALA A 68 6.10 -8.55 -9.43
C ALA A 68 7.47 -9.18 -9.78
N TRP A 69 8.51 -8.86 -9.04
CA TRP A 69 9.83 -9.48 -9.15
C TRP A 69 9.87 -10.88 -8.53
N ALA A 70 9.15 -11.07 -7.42
CA ALA A 70 9.18 -12.33 -6.65
C ALA A 70 8.46 -13.49 -7.37
N SER A 71 7.52 -13.23 -8.29
CA SER A 71 6.76 -14.27 -8.97
C SER A 71 6.20 -13.81 -10.31
N ASP A 72 6.22 -14.71 -11.29
CA ASP A 72 5.59 -14.51 -12.60
C ASP A 72 4.08 -14.88 -12.58
N ASN A 73 3.57 -15.42 -11.47
CA ASN A 73 2.17 -15.77 -11.32
C ASN A 73 1.29 -14.52 -11.15
N THR A 74 0.38 -14.31 -12.10
CA THR A 74 -0.51 -13.13 -12.13
C THR A 74 -1.39 -13.03 -10.88
N ALA A 75 -1.90 -14.14 -10.36
CA ALA A 75 -2.72 -14.13 -9.15
C ALA A 75 -1.90 -13.72 -7.92
N TYR A 76 -0.64 -14.18 -7.82
CA TYR A 76 0.28 -13.75 -6.77
C TYR A 76 0.56 -12.25 -6.85
N ARG A 77 0.87 -11.75 -8.05
CA ARG A 77 1.13 -10.31 -8.28
C ARG A 77 -0.08 -9.44 -7.96
N ALA A 78 -1.28 -9.88 -8.34
CA ALA A 78 -2.53 -9.19 -8.03
C ALA A 78 -2.79 -9.18 -6.51
N GLY A 79 -2.62 -10.31 -5.84
CA GLY A 79 -2.77 -10.41 -4.38
C GLY A 79 -1.76 -9.55 -3.62
N PHE A 80 -0.50 -9.52 -4.09
CA PHE A 80 0.54 -8.67 -3.51
C PHE A 80 0.24 -7.18 -3.71
N GLY A 81 -0.22 -6.81 -4.91
CA GLY A 81 -0.65 -5.44 -5.23
C GLY A 81 -1.83 -4.99 -4.37
N LEU A 82 -2.81 -5.87 -4.17
CA LEU A 82 -3.94 -5.60 -3.28
C LEU A 82 -3.50 -5.41 -1.82
N ALA A 83 -2.58 -6.24 -1.33
CA ALA A 83 -2.01 -6.09 0.01
C ALA A 83 -1.25 -4.76 0.17
N ALA A 84 -0.44 -4.37 -0.83
CA ALA A 84 0.27 -3.10 -0.83
C ALA A 84 -0.69 -1.91 -0.85
N LEU A 85 -1.76 -1.97 -1.65
CA LEU A 85 -2.81 -0.95 -1.68
C LEU A 85 -3.53 -0.84 -0.33
N THR A 86 -3.88 -1.97 0.27
CA THR A 86 -4.53 -2.01 1.60
C THR A 86 -3.63 -1.39 2.66
N ALA A 87 -2.34 -1.73 2.68
CA ALA A 87 -1.37 -1.14 3.60
C ALA A 87 -1.24 0.38 3.40
N PHE A 88 -1.18 0.82 2.15
CA PHE A 88 -1.15 2.25 1.81
C PHE A 88 -2.40 2.97 2.34
N LEU A 89 -3.60 2.45 2.04
CA LEU A 89 -4.86 3.05 2.49
C LEU A 89 -4.97 3.07 4.01
N THR A 90 -4.56 1.99 4.70
CA THR A 90 -4.55 1.94 6.17
C THR A 90 -3.66 3.03 6.75
N LEU A 91 -2.43 3.17 6.25
CA LEU A 91 -1.52 4.22 6.70
C LEU A 91 -2.06 5.61 6.39
N TRP A 92 -2.51 5.83 5.17
CA TRP A 92 -2.98 7.14 4.73
C TRP A 92 -4.20 7.61 5.53
N VAL A 93 -5.23 6.76 5.67
CA VAL A 93 -6.43 7.13 6.43
C VAL A 93 -6.09 7.36 7.91
N ASN A 94 -5.20 6.53 8.48
CA ASN A 94 -4.77 6.72 9.87
C ASN A 94 -4.04 8.05 10.08
N LEU A 95 -3.17 8.44 9.15
CA LEU A 95 -2.43 9.72 9.21
C LEU A 95 -3.33 10.93 8.92
N ALA A 96 -4.32 10.79 8.03
CA ALA A 96 -5.15 11.90 7.59
C ALA A 96 -6.25 12.28 8.59
N VAL A 97 -6.93 11.30 9.15
CA VAL A 97 -8.13 11.53 9.99
C VAL A 97 -8.14 10.73 11.29
N GLY A 98 -7.24 9.75 11.45
CA GLY A 98 -7.37 8.69 12.44
C GLY A 98 -8.47 7.70 12.05
N MET A 99 -8.28 6.42 12.30
CA MET A 99 -9.31 5.40 11.99
C MET A 99 -10.36 5.29 13.09
N LEU A 100 -9.96 5.59 14.32
CA LEU A 100 -10.81 5.53 15.51
C LEU A 100 -10.53 6.75 16.40
N GLY A 101 -11.51 7.62 16.55
CA GLY A 101 -11.38 8.83 17.35
C GLY A 101 -10.46 9.89 16.74
N SER A 102 -9.70 10.60 17.57
CA SER A 102 -8.69 11.56 17.11
C SER A 102 -7.43 10.85 16.58
N GLY A 103 -6.68 11.48 15.68
CA GLY A 103 -5.46 10.91 15.12
C GLY A 103 -4.39 10.55 16.15
N ASN A 104 -4.47 11.12 17.38
CA ASN A 104 -3.55 10.87 18.47
C ASN A 104 -3.98 9.76 19.43
N ASP A 105 -5.12 9.10 19.18
CA ASP A 105 -5.58 8.03 20.06
C ASP A 105 -4.66 6.81 19.98
N ILE A 106 -4.32 6.29 21.17
CA ILE A 106 -3.46 5.10 21.30
C ILE A 106 -4.04 3.89 20.56
N VAL A 107 -5.36 3.86 20.39
CA VAL A 107 -6.07 2.81 19.65
C VAL A 107 -5.63 2.76 18.19
N ASN A 108 -5.25 3.90 17.60
CA ASN A 108 -4.75 3.96 16.24
C ASN A 108 -3.39 3.22 16.08
N LEU A 109 -2.62 3.04 17.15
CA LEU A 109 -1.39 2.24 17.14
C LEU A 109 -1.64 0.76 16.86
N MET A 110 -2.86 0.26 17.11
CA MET A 110 -3.23 -1.12 16.78
C MET A 110 -3.09 -1.38 15.27
N PHE A 111 -3.41 -0.38 14.44
CA PHE A 111 -3.25 -0.50 12.98
C PHE A 111 -1.77 -0.53 12.54
N ALA A 112 -0.90 0.19 13.26
CA ALA A 112 0.54 0.04 13.07
C ALA A 112 1.00 -1.38 13.42
N GLY A 113 0.45 -1.98 14.48
CA GLY A 113 0.68 -3.38 14.83
C GLY A 113 0.28 -4.36 13.73
N VAL A 114 -0.86 -4.14 13.07
CA VAL A 114 -1.30 -4.94 11.91
C VAL A 114 -0.28 -4.88 10.77
N LEU A 115 0.22 -3.68 10.47
CA LEU A 115 1.24 -3.52 9.42
C LEU A 115 2.57 -4.20 9.80
N CYS A 116 2.95 -4.17 11.08
CA CYS A 116 4.10 -4.93 11.57
C CYS A 116 3.91 -6.45 11.39
N ILE A 117 2.72 -6.98 11.70
CA ILE A 117 2.39 -8.40 11.48
C ILE A 117 2.53 -8.76 9.99
N ALA A 118 1.99 -7.91 9.10
CA ALA A 118 2.11 -8.12 7.66
C ALA A 118 3.57 -8.10 7.19
N ALA A 119 4.36 -7.13 7.63
CA ALA A 119 5.78 -6.98 7.27
C ALA A 119 6.62 -8.16 7.78
N VAL A 120 6.50 -8.51 9.06
CA VAL A 120 7.22 -9.65 9.65
C VAL A 120 6.78 -10.95 8.98
N GLY A 121 5.48 -11.12 8.75
CA GLY A 121 4.95 -12.28 8.04
C GLY A 121 5.52 -12.41 6.63
N ALA A 122 5.67 -11.32 5.89
CA ALA A 122 6.28 -11.31 4.56
C ALA A 122 7.77 -11.68 4.60
N LEU A 123 8.52 -11.18 5.59
CA LEU A 123 9.92 -11.53 5.81
C LEU A 123 10.09 -13.02 6.14
N VAL A 124 9.30 -13.55 7.08
CA VAL A 124 9.31 -14.96 7.46
C VAL A 124 8.92 -15.86 6.29
N ALA A 125 7.94 -15.41 5.48
CA ALA A 125 7.52 -16.12 4.27
C ALA A 125 8.60 -16.13 3.18
N ALA A 126 9.64 -15.29 3.29
CA ALA A 126 10.64 -15.07 2.25
C ALA A 126 10.00 -14.85 0.86
N LEU A 127 8.88 -14.15 0.83
CA LEU A 127 8.06 -13.86 -0.36
C LEU A 127 7.53 -15.10 -1.10
N LYS A 128 7.56 -16.29 -0.48
CA LYS A 128 7.03 -17.50 -1.08
C LYS A 128 5.49 -17.48 -1.07
N PRO A 129 4.80 -17.91 -2.16
CA PRO A 129 3.35 -17.76 -2.29
C PRO A 129 2.53 -18.31 -1.12
N ALA A 130 2.85 -19.54 -0.67
CA ALA A 130 2.13 -20.17 0.45
C ALA A 130 2.35 -19.46 1.79
N GLY A 131 3.55 -18.93 2.03
CA GLY A 131 3.87 -18.14 3.21
C GLY A 131 3.20 -16.78 3.18
N MET A 132 3.22 -16.12 2.03
CA MET A 132 2.54 -14.82 1.83
C MET A 132 1.02 -14.93 2.04
N ALA A 133 0.38 -16.02 1.58
CA ALA A 133 -1.04 -16.25 1.83
C ALA A 133 -1.35 -16.35 3.34
N ARG A 134 -0.50 -17.01 4.12
CA ARG A 134 -0.63 -17.08 5.59
C ARG A 134 -0.39 -15.73 6.26
N ALA A 135 0.64 -14.99 5.84
CA ALA A 135 0.96 -13.68 6.36
C ALA A 135 -0.17 -12.66 6.13
N THR A 136 -0.71 -12.62 4.91
CA THR A 136 -1.85 -11.73 4.58
C THR A 136 -3.13 -12.14 5.31
N ALA A 137 -3.40 -13.44 5.48
CA ALA A 137 -4.54 -13.92 6.27
C ALA A 137 -4.39 -13.51 7.75
N ALA A 138 -3.21 -13.66 8.34
CA ALA A 138 -2.94 -13.24 9.71
C ALA A 138 -3.11 -11.72 9.88
N ALA A 139 -2.61 -10.92 8.95
CA ALA A 139 -2.80 -9.47 8.96
C ALA A 139 -4.28 -9.07 8.81
N ALA A 140 -5.04 -9.75 7.96
CA ALA A 140 -6.48 -9.50 7.80
C ALA A 140 -7.25 -9.81 9.09
N ILE A 141 -6.96 -10.92 9.76
CA ILE A 141 -7.57 -11.26 11.05
C ILE A 141 -7.20 -10.21 12.10
N ALA A 142 -5.93 -9.81 12.19
CA ALA A 142 -5.49 -8.77 13.11
C ALA A 142 -6.20 -7.43 12.84
N GLN A 143 -6.41 -7.08 11.56
CA GLN A 143 -7.15 -5.87 11.16
C GLN A 143 -8.61 -5.93 11.63
N LEU A 144 -9.29 -7.04 11.44
CA LEU A 144 -10.68 -7.22 11.91
C LEU A 144 -10.78 -7.13 13.44
N LEU A 145 -9.83 -7.73 14.15
CA LEU A 145 -9.76 -7.63 15.61
C LEU A 145 -9.50 -6.19 16.07
N ALA A 146 -8.60 -5.47 15.43
CA ALA A 146 -8.32 -4.07 15.73
C ALA A 146 -9.57 -3.19 15.57
N VAL A 147 -10.31 -3.37 14.47
CA VAL A 147 -11.58 -2.66 14.25
C VAL A 147 -12.62 -3.05 15.29
N GLY A 148 -12.79 -4.35 15.58
CA GLY A 148 -13.74 -4.84 16.58
C GLY A 148 -13.48 -4.29 17.99
N VAL A 149 -12.21 -4.31 18.42
CA VAL A 149 -11.81 -3.73 19.72
C VAL A 149 -12.06 -2.23 19.75
N GLY A 150 -11.67 -1.52 18.69
CA GLY A 150 -11.86 -0.08 18.62
C GLY A 150 -13.33 0.34 18.65
N LEU A 151 -14.22 -0.40 17.98
CA LEU A 151 -15.66 -0.15 18.04
C LEU A 151 -16.22 -0.45 19.44
N ALA A 152 -15.81 -1.56 20.05
CA ALA A 152 -16.25 -1.90 21.41
C ALA A 152 -15.81 -0.84 22.43
N MET A 153 -14.60 -0.29 22.33
CA MET A 153 -14.11 0.75 23.23
C MET A 153 -14.93 2.05 23.13
N ARG A 154 -15.45 2.38 21.94
CA ARG A 154 -16.30 3.56 21.71
C ARG A 154 -17.68 3.45 22.37
N GLU A 155 -18.19 2.25 22.57
CA GLU A 155 -19.49 2.03 23.24
C GLU A 155 -19.41 2.23 24.78
N PHE A 156 -18.19 2.29 25.33
CA PHE A 156 -17.98 2.48 26.78
C PHE A 156 -17.56 3.92 27.15
N GLU A 157 -17.41 4.83 26.17
CA GLU A 157 -17.18 6.27 26.38
C GLU A 157 -18.50 7.06 26.31
#